data_122f66c302b004792bcd37cd875630d2
#
_entry.id   122f66c302b004792bcd37cd875630d2
#
_cell.length_a   1.000
_cell.length_b   1.000
_cell.length_c   1.000
_cell.angle_alpha   90.00
_cell.angle_beta   90.00
_cell.angle_gamma   90.00
#
_symmetry.space_group_name_H-M   'P 1'
#
loop_
_entity.id
_entity.type
_entity.pdbx_description
1 polymer ?
#
loop_
_entity_poly.entity_id
_entity_poly.type
_entity_poly.pdbx_seq_one_letter_code
_entity_poly.pdbx_strand_id
1 'polypeptide(L)'
;VSTGSGGGGRIRGSAVSTVGRALARRKDLGVLIAVSDEMIELILEDAKDSMEGAVAHAKQNFSGIRTGRATPVLVEKMPVSYYGADVPLQQIASFSVPEARLLVITPFDKDSVEAIEKAIRESDLGLSPSNDGVVIRLSFPALTAERRKDLVKMVRGMAEDGRQAINNTRRSARKDLDKMKKDGDAPEDTVDRAEKDVDDLKEKYQAQIDAAVDAKEEELLEV
;
A
#
# COMPACT_ATOMS: atom_id res chain seq x y z
N VAL A 1 -66.73 38.56 -60.32
CA VAL A 1 -65.33 38.75 -60.68
C VAL A 1 -64.44 38.54 -59.46
N SER A 2 -63.87 37.45 -59.47
CA SER A 2 -62.50 36.96 -59.20
C SER A 2 -61.68 37.77 -58.23
N THR A 3 -61.07 37.11 -57.22
CA THR A 3 -59.67 36.72 -57.15
C THR A 3 -59.26 36.51 -55.73
N GLY A 4 -58.58 35.54 -55.45
CA GLY A 4 -57.17 35.31 -55.59
C GLY A 4 -56.49 35.17 -54.26
N SER A 5 -56.32 33.96 -53.86
CA SER A 5 -55.66 33.44 -52.63
C SER A 5 -54.17 33.72 -52.70
N GLY A 6 -53.59 34.22 -51.59
CA GLY A 6 -52.16 34.24 -51.35
C GLY A 6 -51.80 33.30 -50.21
N GLY A 7 -51.26 32.15 -50.53
CA GLY A 7 -50.70 31.24 -49.58
C GLY A 7 -49.35 31.76 -49.05
N GLY A 8 -49.28 32.06 -47.75
CA GLY A 8 -48.04 32.41 -47.03
C GLY A 8 -47.58 31.26 -46.17
N GLY A 9 -46.50 30.63 -46.58
CA GLY A 9 -45.97 29.39 -46.02
C GLY A 9 -45.52 29.46 -44.59
N ARG A 10 -46.11 28.65 -43.76
CA ARG A 10 -45.67 28.29 -42.39
C ARG A 10 -44.58 27.23 -42.45
N ILE A 11 -43.35 27.58 -42.76
CA ILE A 11 -42.22 26.58 -42.71
C ILE A 11 -41.08 27.09 -41.82
N ARG A 12 -41.25 28.04 -40.93
CA ARG A 12 -40.15 28.52 -40.08
C ARG A 12 -40.18 28.06 -38.64
N GLY A 13 -41.17 27.29 -38.17
CA GLY A 13 -41.29 26.84 -36.78
C GLY A 13 -40.63 25.50 -36.45
N SER A 14 -40.43 24.66 -37.45
CA SER A 14 -39.98 23.26 -37.25
C SER A 14 -38.46 23.13 -37.07
N ALA A 15 -37.67 23.87 -37.82
CA ALA A 15 -36.21 23.79 -37.79
C ALA A 15 -35.59 24.31 -36.47
N VAL A 16 -36.11 25.40 -35.94
CA VAL A 16 -35.60 26.00 -34.70
C VAL A 16 -35.90 25.12 -33.50
N SER A 17 -37.04 24.46 -33.45
CA SER A 17 -37.45 23.49 -32.41
C SER A 17 -36.57 22.21 -32.43
N THR A 18 -36.14 21.76 -33.61
CA THR A 18 -35.32 20.56 -33.77
C THR A 18 -33.87 20.84 -33.37
N VAL A 19 -33.32 22.00 -33.75
CA VAL A 19 -31.96 22.42 -33.36
C VAL A 19 -31.88 22.72 -31.86
N GLY A 20 -32.89 23.36 -31.28
CA GLY A 20 -32.94 23.59 -29.83
C GLY A 20 -32.99 22.29 -29.01
N ARG A 21 -33.76 21.27 -29.44
CA ARG A 21 -33.79 19.96 -28.83
C ARG A 21 -32.48 19.20 -29.00
N ALA A 22 -31.80 19.32 -30.13
CA ALA A 22 -30.50 18.71 -30.36
C ALA A 22 -29.37 19.33 -29.51
N LEU A 23 -29.43 20.68 -29.31
CA LEU A 23 -28.51 21.39 -28.44
C LEU A 23 -28.75 21.10 -26.94
N ALA A 24 -29.99 20.96 -26.50
CA ALA A 24 -30.33 20.51 -25.13
C ALA A 24 -29.81 19.09 -24.88
N ARG A 25 -30.09 18.15 -25.78
CA ARG A 25 -29.54 16.77 -25.68
C ARG A 25 -28.00 16.74 -25.66
N ARG A 26 -27.30 17.59 -26.38
CA ARG A 26 -25.83 17.69 -26.34
C ARG A 26 -25.32 18.25 -25.02
N LYS A 27 -26.01 19.17 -24.39
CA LYS A 27 -25.67 19.67 -23.05
C LYS A 27 -25.90 18.61 -21.99
N ASP A 28 -27.05 17.91 -22.05
CA ASP A 28 -27.36 16.82 -21.13
C ASP A 28 -26.37 15.64 -21.31
N LEU A 29 -25.98 15.34 -22.52
CA LEU A 29 -24.98 14.32 -22.81
C LEU A 29 -23.58 14.71 -22.32
N GLY A 30 -23.20 15.97 -22.47
CA GLY A 30 -21.90 16.49 -21.96
C GLY A 30 -21.83 16.45 -20.42
N VAL A 31 -22.90 16.76 -19.74
CA VAL A 31 -23.00 16.65 -18.27
C VAL A 31 -22.97 15.19 -17.84
N LEU A 32 -23.67 14.30 -18.54
CA LEU A 32 -23.70 12.88 -18.23
C LEU A 32 -22.30 12.24 -18.41
N ILE A 33 -21.57 12.58 -19.47
CA ILE A 33 -20.20 12.10 -19.71
C ILE A 33 -19.28 12.61 -18.59
N ALA A 34 -19.34 13.87 -18.20
CA ALA A 34 -18.51 14.42 -17.13
C ALA A 34 -18.76 13.72 -15.79
N VAL A 35 -20.01 13.42 -15.44
CA VAL A 35 -20.38 12.70 -14.22
C VAL A 35 -19.91 11.24 -14.28
N SER A 36 -20.01 10.59 -15.45
CA SER A 36 -19.53 9.22 -15.61
C SER A 36 -18.02 9.10 -15.48
N ASP A 37 -17.27 10.05 -16.05
CA ASP A 37 -15.81 10.09 -15.94
C ASP A 37 -15.37 10.29 -14.48
N GLU A 38 -16.02 11.19 -13.75
CA GLU A 38 -15.77 11.42 -12.32
C GLU A 38 -16.08 10.16 -11.46
N MET A 39 -17.17 9.45 -11.76
CA MET A 39 -17.51 8.21 -11.06
C MET A 39 -16.48 7.09 -11.34
N ILE A 40 -16.01 6.97 -12.58
CA ILE A 40 -14.98 6.00 -12.96
C ILE A 40 -13.67 6.34 -12.26
N GLU A 41 -13.29 7.62 -12.21
CA GLU A 41 -12.07 8.06 -11.52
C GLU A 41 -12.12 7.73 -10.04
N LEU A 42 -13.27 7.92 -9.37
CA LEU A 42 -13.48 7.53 -7.98
C LEU A 42 -13.32 6.01 -7.77
N ILE A 43 -13.86 5.18 -8.68
CA ILE A 43 -13.71 3.71 -8.60
C ILE A 43 -12.25 3.31 -8.76
N LEU A 44 -11.50 3.94 -9.67
CA LEU A 44 -10.09 3.67 -9.89
C LEU A 44 -9.24 4.14 -8.69
N GLU A 45 -9.56 5.29 -8.10
CA GLU A 45 -8.87 5.81 -6.91
C GLU A 45 -9.10 4.91 -5.71
N ASP A 46 -10.35 4.50 -5.43
CA ASP A 46 -10.68 3.56 -4.35
C ASP A 46 -9.99 2.20 -4.53
N ALA A 47 -9.98 1.70 -5.77
CA ALA A 47 -9.28 0.45 -6.09
C ALA A 47 -7.77 0.57 -5.86
N LYS A 48 -7.16 1.69 -6.26
CA LYS A 48 -5.74 1.99 -6.06
C LYS A 48 -5.41 2.05 -4.56
N ASP A 49 -6.17 2.83 -3.78
CA ASP A 49 -5.94 3.00 -2.35
C ASP A 49 -6.11 1.68 -1.58
N SER A 50 -7.12 0.90 -1.93
CA SER A 50 -7.36 -0.44 -1.35
C SER A 50 -6.22 -1.41 -1.68
N MET A 51 -5.70 -1.43 -2.92
CA MET A 51 -4.57 -2.27 -3.32
C MET A 51 -3.26 -1.82 -2.67
N GLU A 52 -3.04 -0.51 -2.55
CA GLU A 52 -1.87 0.05 -1.85
C GLU A 52 -1.91 -0.31 -0.37
N GLY A 53 -3.07 -0.21 0.27
CA GLY A 53 -3.29 -0.66 1.64
C GLY A 53 -2.99 -2.14 1.84
N ALA A 54 -3.38 -3.00 0.89
CA ALA A 54 -3.08 -4.44 0.93
C ALA A 54 -1.57 -4.70 0.86
N VAL A 55 -0.83 -3.99 0.01
CA VAL A 55 0.64 -4.09 -0.07
C VAL A 55 1.29 -3.60 1.22
N ALA A 56 0.84 -2.45 1.74
CA ALA A 56 1.38 -1.90 2.99
C ALA A 56 1.18 -2.88 4.16
N HIS A 57 -0.01 -3.48 4.27
CA HIS A 57 -0.32 -4.49 5.28
C HIS A 57 0.54 -5.74 5.13
N ALA A 58 0.74 -6.25 3.91
CA ALA A 58 1.62 -7.39 3.65
C ALA A 58 3.07 -7.08 4.08
N LYS A 59 3.61 -5.92 3.70
CA LYS A 59 4.95 -5.47 4.10
C LYS A 59 5.09 -5.34 5.62
N GLN A 60 4.07 -4.83 6.29
CA GLN A 60 4.04 -4.73 7.75
C GLN A 60 4.08 -6.11 8.39
N ASN A 61 3.30 -7.06 7.89
CA ASN A 61 3.32 -8.45 8.37
C ASN A 61 4.69 -9.10 8.18
N PHE A 62 5.36 -8.88 7.03
CA PHE A 62 6.71 -9.37 6.78
C PHE A 62 7.73 -8.76 7.75
N SER A 63 7.59 -7.49 8.12
CA SER A 63 8.49 -6.84 9.08
C SER A 63 8.38 -7.41 10.49
N GLY A 64 7.23 -7.97 10.86
CA GLY A 64 7.01 -8.67 12.13
C GLY A 64 7.73 -10.01 12.24
N ILE A 65 8.20 -10.59 11.12
CA ILE A 65 8.92 -11.85 11.11
C ILE A 65 10.39 -11.62 11.52
N ARG A 66 10.77 -12.19 12.66
CA ARG A 66 12.15 -12.14 13.16
C ARG A 66 13.03 -13.11 12.36
N THR A 67 13.86 -12.56 11.49
CA THR A 67 14.74 -13.32 10.59
C THR A 67 16.05 -13.75 11.26
N GLY A 68 16.31 -13.32 12.49
CA GLY A 68 17.60 -13.53 13.16
C GLY A 68 18.66 -12.50 12.74
N ARG A 69 18.33 -11.59 11.79
CA ARG A 69 19.21 -10.51 11.39
C ARG A 69 19.20 -9.38 12.43
N ALA A 70 20.38 -8.87 12.71
CA ALA A 70 20.53 -7.72 13.58
C ALA A 70 20.01 -6.47 12.89
N THR A 71 18.96 -5.86 13.44
CA THR A 71 18.41 -4.59 12.95
C THR A 71 18.25 -3.60 14.09
N PRO A 72 18.69 -2.34 13.95
CA PRO A 72 18.53 -1.30 14.97
C PRO A 72 17.06 -1.08 15.37
N VAL A 73 16.12 -1.24 14.42
CA VAL A 73 14.68 -1.03 14.62
C VAL A 73 14.11 -1.79 15.81
N LEU A 74 14.70 -2.94 16.15
CA LEU A 74 14.27 -3.78 17.28
C LEU A 74 14.51 -3.11 18.65
N VAL A 75 15.52 -2.26 18.75
CA VAL A 75 15.98 -1.68 20.02
C VAL A 75 15.90 -0.14 20.06
N GLU A 76 15.86 0.53 18.91
CA GLU A 76 15.94 2.00 18.82
C GLU A 76 14.83 2.74 19.62
N LYS A 77 13.64 2.15 19.70
CA LYS A 77 12.48 2.73 20.41
C LYS A 77 12.36 2.23 21.86
N MET A 78 13.28 1.37 22.31
CA MET A 78 13.25 0.83 23.66
C MET A 78 13.44 1.96 24.68
N PRO A 79 12.58 2.04 25.70
CA PRO A 79 12.75 3.02 26.77
C PRO A 79 13.93 2.61 27.67
N VAL A 80 14.83 3.53 27.90
CA VAL A 80 15.98 3.38 28.82
C VAL A 80 15.88 4.45 29.89
N SER A 81 16.03 4.06 31.15
CA SER A 81 16.05 5.02 32.27
C SER A 81 17.38 5.77 32.27
N TYR A 82 17.33 7.03 31.85
CA TYR A 82 18.48 7.92 31.75
C TYR A 82 18.26 9.16 32.57
N TYR A 83 19.09 9.36 33.63
CA TYR A 83 18.95 10.44 34.63
C TYR A 83 17.53 10.59 35.21
N GLY A 84 16.83 9.45 35.43
CA GLY A 84 15.50 9.44 36.05
C GLY A 84 14.33 9.70 35.08
N ALA A 85 14.60 9.80 33.77
CA ALA A 85 13.59 9.88 32.71
C ALA A 85 13.73 8.69 31.77
N ASP A 86 12.59 8.19 31.25
CA ASP A 86 12.60 7.16 30.23
C ASP A 86 12.78 7.80 28.85
N VAL A 87 13.91 7.50 28.19
CA VAL A 87 14.32 8.07 26.92
C VAL A 87 14.47 6.93 25.91
N PRO A 88 13.98 7.07 24.65
CA PRO A 88 14.23 6.09 23.60
C PRO A 88 15.73 5.90 23.35
N LEU A 89 16.16 4.65 23.20
CA LEU A 89 17.57 4.30 23.06
C LEU A 89 18.26 5.03 21.89
N GLN A 90 17.54 5.32 20.80
CA GLN A 90 18.06 6.10 19.67
C GLN A 90 18.52 7.52 20.02
N GLN A 91 18.08 8.08 21.14
CA GLN A 91 18.47 9.44 21.57
C GLN A 91 19.78 9.46 22.38
N ILE A 92 20.17 8.30 22.93
CA ILE A 92 21.34 8.19 23.82
C ILE A 92 22.45 7.29 23.28
N ALA A 93 22.25 6.64 22.13
CA ALA A 93 23.23 5.77 21.51
C ALA A 93 23.15 5.79 19.98
N SER A 94 24.28 5.46 19.34
CA SER A 94 24.36 5.15 17.92
C SER A 94 24.38 3.63 17.69
N PHE A 95 23.95 3.20 16.49
CA PHE A 95 23.83 1.80 16.12
C PHE A 95 24.71 1.48 14.90
N SER A 96 25.37 0.33 14.92
CA SER A 96 26.13 -0.21 13.82
C SER A 96 25.89 -1.70 13.67
N VAL A 97 25.82 -2.21 12.46
CA VAL A 97 25.64 -3.64 12.14
C VAL A 97 26.85 -4.09 11.34
N PRO A 98 27.96 -4.41 11.97
CA PRO A 98 29.17 -4.87 11.29
C PRO A 98 29.01 -6.24 10.64
N GLU A 99 28.15 -7.09 11.20
CA GLU A 99 27.83 -8.44 10.72
C GLU A 99 26.32 -8.68 10.75
N ALA A 100 25.82 -9.56 9.91
CA ALA A 100 24.39 -9.85 9.76
C ALA A 100 23.67 -10.18 11.08
N ARG A 101 24.39 -10.69 12.07
CA ARG A 101 23.85 -11.12 13.38
C ARG A 101 24.46 -10.40 14.58
N LEU A 102 25.19 -9.32 14.34
CA LEU A 102 25.84 -8.55 15.40
C LEU A 102 25.38 -7.09 15.32
N LEU A 103 24.63 -6.65 16.32
CA LEU A 103 24.29 -5.24 16.52
C LEU A 103 25.25 -4.66 17.57
N VAL A 104 25.92 -3.59 17.21
CA VAL A 104 26.78 -2.82 18.11
C VAL A 104 26.07 -1.52 18.44
N ILE A 105 25.88 -1.28 19.71
CA ILE A 105 25.30 -0.06 20.29
C ILE A 105 26.44 0.71 20.93
N THR A 106 26.65 1.94 20.48
CA THR A 106 27.65 2.84 21.03
C THR A 106 26.96 3.98 21.74
N PRO A 107 26.89 3.93 23.08
CA PRO A 107 26.33 5.02 23.89
C PRO A 107 27.10 6.32 23.68
N PHE A 108 26.41 7.45 23.71
CA PHE A 108 27.06 8.78 23.68
C PHE A 108 27.68 9.14 25.04
N ASP A 109 27.13 8.57 26.09
CA ASP A 109 27.61 8.75 27.45
C ASP A 109 27.97 7.38 28.08
N LYS A 110 29.16 7.29 28.70
CA LYS A 110 29.62 6.05 29.31
C LYS A 110 28.76 5.65 30.53
N ASP A 111 28.20 6.61 31.24
CA ASP A 111 27.37 6.34 32.41
C ASP A 111 26.02 5.70 32.03
N SER A 112 25.63 5.79 30.76
CA SER A 112 24.40 5.15 30.24
C SER A 112 24.57 3.67 29.89
N VAL A 113 25.79 3.13 29.82
CA VAL A 113 26.08 1.74 29.41
C VAL A 113 25.32 0.74 30.27
N GLU A 114 25.38 0.89 31.61
CA GLU A 114 24.72 -0.04 32.53
C GLU A 114 23.20 0.05 32.44
N ALA A 115 22.64 1.25 32.27
CA ALA A 115 21.21 1.45 32.11
C ALA A 115 20.69 0.82 30.80
N ILE A 116 21.43 0.98 29.70
CA ILE A 116 21.10 0.39 28.42
C ILE A 116 21.19 -1.15 28.49
N GLU A 117 22.26 -1.69 29.07
CA GLU A 117 22.43 -3.14 29.26
C GLU A 117 21.29 -3.74 30.08
N LYS A 118 20.90 -3.09 31.16
CA LYS A 118 19.78 -3.49 32.01
C LYS A 118 18.47 -3.48 31.24
N ALA A 119 18.17 -2.41 30.51
CA ALA A 119 16.95 -2.31 29.70
C ALA A 119 16.86 -3.40 28.64
N ILE A 120 17.97 -3.73 27.97
CA ILE A 120 18.02 -4.82 26.99
C ILE A 120 17.79 -6.17 27.64
N ARG A 121 18.39 -6.41 28.82
CA ARG A 121 18.24 -7.69 29.55
C ARG A 121 16.83 -7.90 30.09
N GLU A 122 16.16 -6.81 30.48
CA GLU A 122 14.78 -6.83 30.98
C GLU A 122 13.74 -6.86 29.85
N SER A 123 14.17 -6.62 28.59
CA SER A 123 13.27 -6.65 27.44
C SER A 123 12.90 -8.08 27.02
N ASP A 124 11.70 -8.21 26.38
CA ASP A 124 11.21 -9.49 25.81
C ASP A 124 11.97 -9.93 24.56
N LEU A 125 13.12 -9.31 24.25
CA LEU A 125 13.91 -9.66 23.07
C LEU A 125 14.63 -10.99 23.22
N GLY A 126 14.89 -11.42 24.47
CA GLY A 126 15.62 -12.67 24.76
C GLY A 126 17.07 -12.63 24.31
N LEU A 127 17.66 -11.44 24.19
CA LEU A 127 19.04 -11.23 23.79
C LEU A 127 19.94 -11.05 25.02
N SER A 128 21.14 -11.58 24.96
CA SER A 128 22.14 -11.38 26.00
C SER A 128 23.13 -10.29 25.55
N PRO A 129 23.09 -9.10 26.17
CA PRO A 129 24.07 -8.05 25.89
C PRO A 129 25.45 -8.44 26.41
N SER A 130 26.50 -8.11 25.66
CA SER A 130 27.89 -8.15 26.09
C SER A 130 28.48 -6.77 25.95
N ASN A 131 29.02 -6.21 27.03
CA ASN A 131 29.65 -4.89 27.02
C ASN A 131 31.16 -4.99 27.27
N ASP A 132 31.91 -4.05 26.73
CA ASP A 132 33.35 -3.89 27.01
C ASP A 132 33.65 -2.55 27.71
N GLY A 133 32.66 -1.90 28.30
CA GLY A 133 32.74 -0.61 28.97
C GLY A 133 32.63 0.61 28.03
N VAL A 134 32.64 0.39 26.70
CA VAL A 134 32.52 1.45 25.69
C VAL A 134 31.36 1.20 24.74
N VAL A 135 31.17 -0.06 24.31
CA VAL A 135 30.11 -0.46 23.39
C VAL A 135 29.39 -1.69 23.91
N ILE A 136 28.11 -1.82 23.55
CA ILE A 136 27.29 -2.99 23.87
C ILE A 136 27.10 -3.78 22.58
N ARG A 137 27.43 -5.08 22.63
CA ARG A 137 27.25 -5.99 21.50
C ARG A 137 26.06 -6.91 21.77
N LEU A 138 25.14 -6.95 20.80
CA LEU A 138 24.01 -7.86 20.81
C LEU A 138 24.20 -8.91 19.72
N SER A 139 24.38 -10.17 20.14
CA SER A 139 24.46 -11.31 19.21
C SER A 139 23.09 -11.93 19.02
N PHE A 140 22.65 -12.06 17.79
CA PHE A 140 21.40 -12.71 17.42
C PHE A 140 21.66 -14.20 17.12
N PRO A 141 20.89 -15.11 17.74
CA PRO A 141 21.09 -16.55 17.52
C PRO A 141 20.78 -16.93 16.07
N ALA A 142 21.57 -17.85 15.51
CA ALA A 142 21.33 -18.39 14.18
C ALA A 142 20.01 -19.16 14.14
N LEU A 143 19.25 -18.97 13.08
CA LEU A 143 18.09 -19.82 12.81
C LEU A 143 18.53 -21.20 12.32
N THR A 144 17.85 -22.23 12.76
CA THR A 144 18.04 -23.58 12.20
C THR A 144 17.50 -23.64 10.76
N ALA A 145 18.02 -24.57 9.96
CA ALA A 145 17.55 -24.76 8.59
C ALA A 145 16.04 -25.06 8.50
N GLU A 146 15.51 -25.81 9.47
CA GLU A 146 14.07 -26.10 9.57
C GLU A 146 13.28 -24.81 9.85
N ARG A 147 13.74 -24.03 10.84
CA ARG A 147 13.05 -22.77 11.19
C ARG A 147 13.04 -21.78 10.04
N ARG A 148 14.13 -21.68 9.26
CA ARG A 148 14.15 -20.85 8.03
C ARG A 148 13.09 -21.30 7.03
N LYS A 149 12.96 -22.60 6.77
CA LYS A 149 11.94 -23.14 5.86
C LYS A 149 10.52 -22.82 6.33
N ASP A 150 10.27 -22.89 7.62
CA ASP A 150 8.96 -22.56 8.18
C ASP A 150 8.65 -21.08 8.05
N LEU A 151 9.65 -20.21 8.28
CA LEU A 151 9.48 -18.76 8.08
C LEU A 151 9.24 -18.42 6.61
N VAL A 152 9.93 -19.05 5.68
CA VAL A 152 9.67 -18.88 4.23
C VAL A 152 8.23 -19.28 3.88
N LYS A 153 7.74 -20.42 4.39
CA LYS A 153 6.34 -20.83 4.19
C LYS A 153 5.36 -19.78 4.76
N MET A 154 5.67 -19.25 5.94
CA MET A 154 4.85 -18.23 6.58
C MET A 154 4.80 -16.93 5.74
N VAL A 155 5.96 -16.46 5.25
CA VAL A 155 6.04 -15.29 4.34
C VAL A 155 5.20 -15.51 3.09
N ARG A 156 5.32 -16.70 2.45
CA ARG A 156 4.53 -17.03 1.26
C ARG A 156 3.03 -17.09 1.54
N GLY A 157 2.63 -17.59 2.71
CA GLY A 157 1.23 -17.58 3.13
C GLY A 157 0.68 -16.15 3.28
N MET A 158 1.41 -15.28 3.99
CA MET A 158 1.03 -13.87 4.16
C MET A 158 0.99 -13.11 2.81
N ALA A 159 1.89 -13.46 1.88
CA ALA A 159 1.88 -12.89 0.53
C ALA A 159 0.64 -13.29 -0.25
N GLU A 160 0.21 -14.55 -0.13
CA GLU A 160 -1.00 -15.03 -0.78
C GLU A 160 -2.25 -14.33 -0.26
N ASP A 161 -2.33 -14.08 1.05
CA ASP A 161 -3.40 -13.26 1.63
C ASP A 161 -3.44 -11.84 1.02
N GLY A 162 -2.27 -11.23 0.85
CA GLY A 162 -2.14 -9.94 0.17
C GLY A 162 -2.58 -9.97 -1.29
N ARG A 163 -2.17 -11.01 -2.05
CA ARG A 163 -2.61 -11.20 -3.45
C ARG A 163 -4.12 -11.43 -3.54
N GLN A 164 -4.70 -12.16 -2.60
CA GLN A 164 -6.16 -12.36 -2.54
C GLN A 164 -6.90 -11.05 -2.27
N ALA A 165 -6.39 -10.19 -1.37
CA ALA A 165 -6.96 -8.87 -1.11
C ALA A 165 -6.96 -8.01 -2.38
N ILE A 166 -5.84 -7.95 -3.12
CA ILE A 166 -5.74 -7.25 -4.40
C ILE A 166 -6.74 -7.81 -5.42
N ASN A 167 -6.85 -9.14 -5.54
CA ASN A 167 -7.79 -9.77 -6.46
C ASN A 167 -9.25 -9.50 -6.08
N ASN A 168 -9.57 -9.39 -4.79
CA ASN A 168 -10.92 -9.05 -4.33
C ASN A 168 -11.25 -7.59 -4.68
N THR A 169 -10.32 -6.66 -4.46
CA THR A 169 -10.47 -5.25 -4.87
C THR A 169 -10.71 -5.14 -6.38
N ARG A 170 -9.90 -5.84 -7.19
CA ARG A 170 -10.10 -5.89 -8.65
C ARG A 170 -11.50 -6.37 -9.03
N ARG A 171 -11.98 -7.45 -8.39
CA ARG A 171 -13.33 -7.98 -8.68
C ARG A 171 -14.42 -6.99 -8.30
N SER A 172 -14.27 -6.27 -7.18
CA SER A 172 -15.22 -5.24 -6.76
C SER A 172 -15.26 -4.09 -7.77
N ALA A 173 -14.11 -3.52 -8.11
CA ALA A 173 -14.01 -2.42 -9.06
C ALA A 173 -14.62 -2.81 -10.43
N ARG A 174 -14.29 -3.99 -10.96
CA ARG A 174 -14.88 -4.46 -12.22
C ARG A 174 -16.40 -4.64 -12.14
N LYS A 175 -16.92 -5.13 -11.02
CA LYS A 175 -18.37 -5.27 -10.82
C LYS A 175 -19.06 -3.91 -10.84
N ASP A 176 -18.44 -2.88 -10.25
CA ASP A 176 -19.02 -1.54 -10.23
C ASP A 176 -18.96 -0.89 -11.62
N LEU A 177 -17.85 -1.07 -12.36
CA LEU A 177 -17.71 -0.66 -13.76
C LEU A 177 -18.73 -1.38 -14.68
N ASP A 178 -18.87 -2.70 -14.55
CA ASP A 178 -19.87 -3.50 -15.25
C ASP A 178 -21.31 -3.02 -14.99
N LYS A 179 -21.58 -2.59 -13.75
CA LYS A 179 -22.88 -2.04 -13.38
C LYS A 179 -23.13 -0.73 -14.13
N MET A 180 -22.17 0.18 -14.15
CA MET A 180 -22.28 1.45 -14.90
C MET A 180 -22.54 1.22 -16.39
N LYS A 181 -21.88 0.19 -16.98
CA LYS A 181 -22.10 -0.20 -18.37
C LYS A 181 -23.53 -0.70 -18.60
N LYS A 182 -24.07 -1.54 -17.70
CA LYS A 182 -25.43 -2.11 -17.80
C LYS A 182 -26.53 -1.08 -17.58
N ASP A 183 -26.31 -0.15 -16.66
CA ASP A 183 -27.26 0.91 -16.34
C ASP A 183 -27.22 2.06 -17.38
N GLY A 184 -26.23 2.05 -18.28
CA GLY A 184 -26.05 3.06 -19.32
C GLY A 184 -25.49 4.37 -18.78
N ASP A 185 -24.89 4.36 -17.59
CA ASP A 185 -24.34 5.55 -16.90
C ASP A 185 -23.01 6.00 -17.51
N ALA A 186 -22.31 5.13 -18.25
CA ALA A 186 -21.05 5.44 -18.93
C ALA A 186 -20.97 4.81 -20.32
N PRO A 187 -20.22 5.45 -21.29
CA PRO A 187 -19.92 4.86 -22.58
C PRO A 187 -19.11 3.57 -22.42
N GLU A 188 -19.43 2.57 -23.24
CA GLU A 188 -18.76 1.26 -23.22
C GLU A 188 -17.24 1.37 -23.37
N ASP A 189 -16.76 2.18 -24.32
CA ASP A 189 -15.33 2.40 -24.56
C ASP A 189 -14.59 2.98 -23.35
N THR A 190 -15.27 3.79 -22.54
CA THR A 190 -14.68 4.40 -21.32
C THR A 190 -14.60 3.36 -20.21
N VAL A 191 -15.64 2.55 -20.04
CA VAL A 191 -15.63 1.43 -19.08
C VAL A 191 -14.56 0.40 -19.45
N ASP A 192 -14.44 0.00 -20.73
CA ASP A 192 -13.45 -0.97 -21.18
C ASP A 192 -12.01 -0.50 -20.95
N ARG A 193 -11.75 0.83 -21.03
CA ARG A 193 -10.45 1.41 -20.65
C ARG A 193 -10.24 1.34 -19.14
N ALA A 194 -11.22 1.73 -18.35
CA ALA A 194 -11.15 1.67 -16.90
C ALA A 194 -10.93 0.24 -16.37
N GLU A 195 -11.53 -0.77 -17.02
CA GLU A 195 -11.27 -2.16 -16.67
C GLU A 195 -9.81 -2.57 -16.91
N LYS A 196 -9.19 -2.07 -17.98
CA LYS A 196 -7.74 -2.29 -18.22
C LYS A 196 -6.90 -1.60 -17.18
N ASP A 197 -7.25 -0.36 -16.82
CA ASP A 197 -6.53 0.39 -15.78
C ASP A 197 -6.59 -0.34 -14.44
N VAL A 198 -7.73 -0.96 -14.08
CA VAL A 198 -7.86 -1.81 -12.88
C VAL A 198 -6.98 -3.06 -12.98
N ASP A 199 -6.88 -3.68 -14.16
CA ASP A 199 -6.02 -4.84 -14.37
C ASP A 199 -4.54 -4.48 -14.30
N ASP A 200 -4.14 -3.33 -14.85
CA ASP A 200 -2.78 -2.79 -14.77
C ASP A 200 -2.40 -2.45 -13.31
N LEU A 201 -3.33 -1.85 -12.55
CA LEU A 201 -3.15 -1.61 -11.11
C LEU A 201 -2.91 -2.93 -10.36
N LYS A 202 -3.74 -3.94 -10.62
CA LYS A 202 -3.58 -5.27 -10.00
C LYS A 202 -2.19 -5.84 -10.28
N GLU A 203 -1.71 -5.83 -11.54
CA GLU A 203 -0.39 -6.35 -11.90
C GLU A 203 0.73 -5.58 -11.19
N LYS A 204 0.64 -4.25 -11.19
CA LYS A 204 1.59 -3.37 -10.50
C LYS A 204 1.70 -3.69 -9.01
N TYR A 205 0.57 -3.84 -8.31
CA TYR A 205 0.58 -4.07 -6.86
C TYR A 205 0.91 -5.52 -6.49
N GLN A 206 0.56 -6.51 -7.33
CA GLN A 206 1.04 -7.89 -7.15
C GLN A 206 2.56 -7.99 -7.29
N ALA A 207 3.15 -7.33 -8.29
CA ALA A 207 4.60 -7.29 -8.44
C ALA A 207 5.32 -6.67 -7.22
N GLN A 208 4.68 -5.70 -6.53
CA GLN A 208 5.25 -5.15 -5.30
C GLN A 208 5.21 -6.13 -4.11
N ILE A 209 4.19 -6.98 -4.02
CA ILE A 209 4.16 -8.07 -3.03
C ILE A 209 5.24 -9.08 -3.35
N ASP A 210 5.36 -9.50 -4.62
CA ASP A 210 6.35 -10.49 -5.05
C ASP A 210 7.77 -10.00 -4.76
N ALA A 211 8.11 -8.77 -5.11
CA ALA A 211 9.39 -8.17 -4.79
C ALA A 211 9.66 -8.10 -3.26
N ALA A 212 8.63 -7.85 -2.46
CA ALA A 212 8.77 -7.84 -1.01
C ALA A 212 8.98 -9.25 -0.42
N VAL A 213 8.38 -10.27 -1.03
CA VAL A 213 8.62 -11.69 -0.68
C VAL A 213 10.05 -12.08 -1.01
N ASP A 214 10.51 -11.79 -2.23
CA ASP A 214 11.86 -12.14 -2.68
C ASP A 214 12.91 -11.51 -1.77
N ALA A 215 12.77 -10.23 -1.45
CA ALA A 215 13.67 -9.54 -0.53
C ALA A 215 13.66 -10.17 0.88
N LYS A 216 12.49 -10.63 1.36
CA LYS A 216 12.38 -11.27 2.68
C LYS A 216 12.92 -12.69 2.69
N GLU A 217 12.77 -13.44 1.59
CA GLU A 217 13.37 -14.77 1.43
C GLU A 217 14.90 -14.66 1.36
N GLU A 218 15.44 -13.68 0.63
CA GLU A 218 16.88 -13.41 0.59
C GLU A 218 17.42 -13.10 2.00
N GLU A 219 16.75 -12.21 2.73
CA GLU A 219 17.10 -11.88 4.12
C GLU A 219 17.14 -13.14 5.03
N LEU A 220 16.21 -14.09 4.84
CA LEU A 220 16.15 -15.34 5.59
C LEU A 220 17.26 -16.32 5.20
N LEU A 221 17.79 -16.25 3.98
CA LEU A 221 18.83 -17.14 3.46
C LEU A 221 20.24 -16.63 3.77
N GLU A 222 20.46 -15.32 3.83
CA GLU A 222 21.76 -14.71 4.12
C GLU A 222 22.24 -14.82 5.57
N VAL A 223 21.37 -15.22 6.50
CA VAL A 223 21.64 -15.38 7.94
C VAL A 223 21.81 -16.87 8.25
#